data_3c3bbe1e8a9c5567f06c3bf1e308e15f
#
_entry.id   3c3bbe1e8a9c5567f06c3bf1e308e15f
#
_cell.length_a   1.000
_cell.length_b   1.000
_cell.length_c   1.000
_cell.angle_alpha   90.00
_cell.angle_beta   90.00
_cell.angle_gamma   90.00
#
_symmetry.space_group_name_H-M   'P 1'
#
loop_
_entity.id
_entity.type
_entity.pdbx_description
1 polymer ?
#
loop_
_entity_poly.entity_id
_entity_poly.type
_entity_poly.pdbx_seq_one_letter_code
_entity_poly.pdbx_strand_id
1 'polypeptide(L)'
;MNIKFLLPKARGFLKKGKVPRRASQRFRGLVPLKYMLPTDGFIDRVEEATKDDIVIMSKAIEIKDFMYLKDMGIKFIFDICDNKWRLGKDRQKNTAIMNAGCQHANLITTTCGELKQKIFYETGKNALIIDDPYERDIEEPKFKPHEKNLNICYFGGRKSFWLVDWEEVIAGLNYICGRLGVEYTLNCITQKHLLASKKITHHYYPNGPIIMYEWDYKLQKDLVSKSDFVLLPVPNNNPLVISYKSPNRVIDSIAQGRYVITTNGVTSYEQFGDFIGKGSLQKNIKWAIENPKDVISKIKEGQNYIQKYHSPQVIAKQWMSLRNKV
;
A
#
# COMPACT_ATOMS: atom_id res chain seq x y z
N MET A 1 20.41 11.99 -18.30
CA MET A 1 20.48 11.11 -17.11
C MET A 1 19.35 10.11 -17.14
N ASN A 2 19.63 8.84 -16.86
CA ASN A 2 18.63 7.76 -16.80
C ASN A 2 18.15 7.58 -15.35
N ILE A 3 16.89 7.20 -15.16
CA ILE A 3 16.39 6.86 -13.83
C ILE A 3 16.59 5.37 -13.58
N LYS A 4 17.25 5.02 -12.49
CA LYS A 4 17.46 3.64 -12.04
C LYS A 4 16.86 3.43 -10.66
N PHE A 5 15.86 2.56 -10.54
CA PHE A 5 15.31 2.19 -9.24
C PHE A 5 16.19 1.12 -8.59
N LEU A 6 16.65 1.37 -7.38
CA LEU A 6 17.34 0.34 -6.59
C LEU A 6 16.30 -0.63 -6.02
N LEU A 7 16.23 -1.82 -6.61
CA LEU A 7 15.25 -2.86 -6.27
C LEU A 7 15.97 -4.17 -5.90
N PRO A 8 16.59 -4.27 -4.72
CA PRO A 8 17.41 -5.42 -4.36
C PRO A 8 16.69 -6.76 -4.51
N LYS A 9 17.32 -7.69 -5.23
CA LYS A 9 16.80 -9.04 -5.55
C LYS A 9 15.61 -9.08 -6.50
N ALA A 10 15.16 -7.95 -7.07
CA ALA A 10 14.01 -7.93 -8.00
C ALA A 10 14.28 -8.78 -9.24
N ARG A 11 15.49 -8.68 -9.83
CA ARG A 11 15.89 -9.45 -11.02
C ARG A 11 15.74 -10.95 -10.82
N GLY A 12 16.09 -11.46 -9.62
CA GLY A 12 15.95 -12.88 -9.29
C GLY A 12 14.49 -13.34 -9.18
N PHE A 13 13.57 -12.49 -8.74
CA PHE A 13 12.14 -12.79 -8.74
C PHE A 13 11.57 -12.78 -10.15
N LEU A 14 11.88 -11.75 -10.94
CA LEU A 14 11.37 -11.58 -12.31
C LEU A 14 11.84 -12.70 -13.25
N LYS A 15 13.11 -13.13 -13.15
CA LYS A 15 13.62 -14.29 -13.91
C LYS A 15 12.88 -15.59 -13.63
N LYS A 16 12.27 -15.72 -12.43
CA LYS A 16 11.45 -16.88 -12.04
C LYS A 16 9.96 -16.68 -12.35
N GLY A 17 9.57 -15.67 -13.12
CA GLY A 17 8.18 -15.32 -13.38
C GLY A 17 7.39 -14.88 -12.13
N LYS A 18 8.09 -14.47 -11.06
CA LYS A 18 7.47 -14.09 -9.79
C LYS A 18 7.52 -12.57 -9.60
N VAL A 19 6.51 -12.06 -8.92
CA VAL A 19 6.43 -10.65 -8.55
C VAL A 19 7.10 -10.42 -7.18
N PRO A 20 7.92 -9.37 -7.00
CA PRO A 20 8.50 -9.05 -5.70
C PRO A 20 7.44 -8.89 -4.61
N ARG A 21 7.66 -9.51 -3.45
CA ARG A 21 6.72 -9.45 -2.32
C ARG A 21 6.60 -8.05 -1.69
N ARG A 22 7.64 -7.21 -1.81
CA ARG A 22 7.63 -5.86 -1.22
C ARG A 22 6.79 -4.92 -2.08
N ALA A 23 5.69 -4.41 -1.50
CA ALA A 23 4.81 -3.46 -2.16
C ALA A 23 5.56 -2.23 -2.69
N SER A 24 6.48 -1.65 -1.90
CA SER A 24 7.28 -0.51 -2.36
C SER A 24 8.13 -0.78 -3.60
N GLN A 25 8.68 -1.99 -3.78
CA GLN A 25 9.39 -2.33 -5.01
C GLN A 25 8.46 -2.35 -6.23
N ARG A 26 7.23 -2.79 -6.05
CA ARG A 26 6.23 -2.83 -7.12
C ARG A 26 5.68 -1.44 -7.41
N PHE A 27 5.06 -0.79 -6.44
CA PHE A 27 4.37 0.49 -6.63
C PHE A 27 5.34 1.65 -6.92
N ARG A 28 6.50 1.70 -6.23
CA ARG A 28 7.45 2.80 -6.41
C ARG A 28 8.40 2.60 -7.59
N GLY A 29 8.61 1.37 -8.02
CA GLY A 29 9.57 1.04 -9.07
C GLY A 29 8.94 0.33 -10.28
N LEU A 30 8.61 -0.96 -10.14
CA LEU A 30 8.28 -1.80 -11.30
C LEU A 30 7.01 -1.35 -12.07
N VAL A 31 6.01 -0.82 -11.37
CA VAL A 31 4.76 -0.38 -12.02
C VAL A 31 4.99 0.87 -12.87
N PRO A 32 5.53 1.99 -12.34
CA PRO A 32 5.78 3.17 -13.16
C PRO A 32 6.83 2.93 -14.25
N LEU A 33 7.80 2.03 -14.03
CA LEU A 33 8.87 1.75 -14.98
C LEU A 33 8.38 1.27 -16.36
N LYS A 34 7.22 0.61 -16.38
CA LYS A 34 6.57 0.17 -17.64
C LYS A 34 6.19 1.33 -18.58
N TYR A 35 6.11 2.55 -18.05
CA TYR A 35 5.65 3.75 -18.75
C TYR A 35 6.73 4.85 -18.78
N MET A 36 7.95 4.52 -18.40
CA MET A 36 9.11 5.42 -18.45
C MET A 36 9.90 5.22 -19.75
N LEU A 37 11.00 5.96 -19.93
CA LEU A 37 11.83 5.85 -21.13
C LEU A 37 12.53 4.49 -21.19
N PRO A 38 12.83 3.98 -22.40
CA PRO A 38 13.54 2.70 -22.56
C PRO A 38 14.93 2.66 -21.89
N THR A 39 15.55 3.83 -21.70
CA THR A 39 16.84 3.95 -20.99
C THR A 39 16.72 3.88 -19.48
N ASP A 40 15.50 4.05 -18.91
CA ASP A 40 15.23 3.89 -17.50
C ASP A 40 15.18 2.41 -17.13
N GLY A 41 15.36 2.11 -15.86
CA GLY A 41 15.39 0.72 -15.48
C GLY A 41 15.50 0.52 -13.97
N PHE A 42 15.91 -0.66 -13.57
CA PHE A 42 16.24 -0.95 -12.19
C PHE A 42 17.59 -1.64 -12.07
N ILE A 43 18.19 -1.49 -10.90
CA ILE A 43 19.45 -2.13 -10.49
C ILE A 43 19.20 -2.91 -9.20
N ASP A 44 19.92 -3.99 -9.00
CA ASP A 44 19.86 -4.79 -7.76
C ASP A 44 20.84 -4.27 -6.70
N ARG A 45 21.91 -3.61 -7.13
CA ARG A 45 22.98 -3.08 -6.26
C ARG A 45 23.43 -1.71 -6.76
N VAL A 46 23.90 -0.87 -5.85
CA VAL A 46 24.34 0.51 -6.18
C VAL A 46 25.56 0.55 -7.09
N GLU A 47 26.40 -0.48 -7.07
CA GLU A 47 27.59 -0.59 -7.92
C GLU A 47 27.27 -0.77 -9.42
N GLU A 48 26.03 -1.06 -9.76
CA GLU A 48 25.55 -1.14 -11.14
C GLU A 48 25.24 0.25 -11.75
N ALA A 49 25.18 1.31 -10.93
CA ALA A 49 24.89 2.65 -11.37
C ALA A 49 26.12 3.36 -11.94
N THR A 50 25.89 4.27 -12.88
CA THR A 50 26.89 5.11 -13.54
C THR A 50 26.64 6.61 -13.24
N LYS A 51 27.59 7.47 -13.60
CA LYS A 51 27.45 8.94 -13.42
C LYS A 51 26.30 9.54 -14.26
N ASP A 52 25.85 8.84 -15.28
CA ASP A 52 24.73 9.25 -16.12
C ASP A 52 23.35 8.86 -15.54
N ASP A 53 23.36 8.17 -14.39
CA ASP A 53 22.14 7.70 -13.74
C ASP A 53 21.73 8.61 -12.57
N ILE A 54 20.42 8.62 -12.31
CA ILE A 54 19.81 9.08 -11.06
C ILE A 54 19.24 7.86 -10.37
N VAL A 55 19.78 7.51 -9.20
CA VAL A 55 19.37 6.31 -8.47
C VAL A 55 18.24 6.64 -7.49
N ILE A 56 17.10 5.98 -7.61
CA ILE A 56 15.99 6.10 -6.66
C ILE A 56 16.09 4.97 -5.63
N MET A 57 16.22 5.36 -4.37
CA MET A 57 16.48 4.48 -3.23
C MET A 57 15.30 4.48 -2.26
N SER A 58 14.46 3.43 -2.25
CA SER A 58 13.26 3.38 -1.40
C SER A 58 13.39 2.52 -0.13
N LYS A 59 13.92 1.31 -0.24
CA LYS A 59 13.99 0.35 0.89
C LYS A 59 15.17 -0.62 0.75
N ALA A 60 15.50 -1.27 1.88
CA ALA A 60 16.62 -2.21 1.99
C ALA A 60 17.97 -1.54 1.64
N ILE A 61 18.20 -0.37 2.22
CA ILE A 61 19.33 0.51 2.01
C ILE A 61 20.18 0.49 3.27
N GLU A 62 21.47 0.54 3.09
CA GLU A 62 22.46 0.73 4.17
C GLU A 62 23.14 2.09 4.01
N ILE A 63 23.76 2.61 5.09
CA ILE A 63 24.47 3.90 5.03
C ILE A 63 25.59 3.85 4.00
N LYS A 64 26.28 2.71 3.87
CA LYS A 64 27.33 2.53 2.88
C LYS A 64 26.85 2.75 1.43
N ASP A 65 25.58 2.45 1.13
CA ASP A 65 25.03 2.64 -0.21
C ASP A 65 24.92 4.14 -0.57
N PHE A 66 24.53 4.98 0.39
CA PHE A 66 24.51 6.44 0.20
C PHE A 66 25.92 6.99 0.04
N MET A 67 26.87 6.53 0.86
CA MET A 67 28.25 6.97 0.79
C MET A 67 28.89 6.58 -0.54
N TYR A 68 28.69 5.35 -1.00
CA TYR A 68 29.17 4.89 -2.30
C TYR A 68 28.69 5.80 -3.44
N LEU A 69 27.38 6.07 -3.54
CA LEU A 69 26.85 6.94 -4.59
C LEU A 69 27.42 8.35 -4.53
N LYS A 70 27.54 8.90 -3.30
CA LYS A 70 28.15 10.21 -3.08
C LYS A 70 29.61 10.25 -3.53
N ASP A 71 30.42 9.29 -3.11
CA ASP A 71 31.87 9.24 -3.39
C ASP A 71 32.12 9.03 -4.90
N MET A 72 31.24 8.30 -5.58
CA MET A 72 31.26 8.10 -7.02
C MET A 72 30.70 9.30 -7.81
N GLY A 73 30.14 10.32 -7.14
CA GLY A 73 29.49 11.48 -7.78
C GLY A 73 28.21 11.12 -8.52
N ILE A 74 27.55 10.02 -8.14
CA ILE A 74 26.27 9.58 -8.74
C ILE A 74 25.13 10.25 -7.99
N LYS A 75 24.22 10.87 -8.72
CA LYS A 75 23.06 11.53 -8.16
C LYS A 75 22.03 10.52 -7.66
N PHE A 76 21.39 10.81 -6.54
CA PHE A 76 20.36 9.91 -6.03
C PHE A 76 19.20 10.65 -5.34
N ILE A 77 18.04 10.03 -5.41
CA ILE A 77 16.80 10.44 -4.75
C ILE A 77 16.51 9.45 -3.62
N PHE A 78 16.32 9.97 -2.41
CA PHE A 78 15.90 9.14 -1.29
C PHE A 78 14.37 9.15 -1.18
N ASP A 79 13.74 8.00 -1.51
CA ASP A 79 12.30 7.82 -1.50
C ASP A 79 11.82 7.18 -0.20
N ILE A 80 11.14 7.97 0.63
CA ILE A 80 10.69 7.59 1.96
C ILE A 80 9.20 7.26 1.92
N CYS A 81 8.87 5.97 1.96
CA CYS A 81 7.50 5.49 1.92
C CYS A 81 6.98 4.90 3.26
N ASP A 82 7.78 4.92 4.31
CA ASP A 82 7.38 4.55 5.67
C ASP A 82 8.15 5.39 6.69
N ASN A 83 7.48 5.80 7.77
CA ASN A 83 8.17 6.38 8.91
C ASN A 83 8.99 5.31 9.62
N LYS A 84 10.32 5.47 9.64
CA LYS A 84 11.24 4.57 10.34
C LYS A 84 12.02 5.25 11.46
N TRP A 85 11.83 6.57 11.67
CA TRP A 85 12.46 7.25 12.77
C TRP A 85 11.96 6.72 14.10
N ARG A 86 12.89 6.33 14.97
CA ARG A 86 12.60 5.86 16.34
C ARG A 86 11.64 4.69 16.44
N LEU A 87 11.44 3.93 15.35
CA LEU A 87 10.50 2.82 15.29
C LEU A 87 11.19 1.47 15.06
N GLY A 88 10.60 0.41 15.63
CA GLY A 88 11.04 -0.98 15.46
C GLY A 88 12.16 -1.42 16.40
N LYS A 89 12.61 -2.66 16.23
CA LYS A 89 13.67 -3.27 17.06
C LYS A 89 15.02 -2.56 16.92
N ASP A 90 15.34 -2.11 15.70
CA ASP A 90 16.61 -1.47 15.36
C ASP A 90 16.45 0.07 15.26
N ARG A 91 15.87 0.70 16.30
CA ARG A 91 15.52 2.14 16.28
C ARG A 91 16.69 3.04 15.91
N GLN A 92 17.85 2.84 16.53
CA GLN A 92 19.05 3.65 16.28
C GLN A 92 19.54 3.50 14.84
N LYS A 93 19.68 2.23 14.37
CA LYS A 93 20.08 1.94 12.99
C LYS A 93 19.12 2.55 11.97
N ASN A 94 17.80 2.38 12.18
CA ASN A 94 16.81 2.93 11.29
C ASN A 94 16.87 4.47 11.25
N THR A 95 17.00 5.12 12.41
CA THR A 95 17.13 6.59 12.49
C THR A 95 18.41 7.06 11.79
N ALA A 96 19.54 6.38 12.00
CA ALA A 96 20.80 6.71 11.33
C ALA A 96 20.70 6.60 9.80
N ILE A 97 20.06 5.53 9.28
CA ILE A 97 19.83 5.37 7.84
C ILE A 97 18.94 6.50 7.30
N MET A 98 17.85 6.84 7.99
CA MET A 98 16.95 7.91 7.56
C MET A 98 17.67 9.26 7.51
N ASN A 99 18.42 9.59 8.56
CA ASN A 99 19.17 10.85 8.63
C ASN A 99 20.27 10.91 7.56
N ALA A 100 21.06 9.86 7.39
CA ALA A 100 22.10 9.80 6.36
C ALA A 100 21.51 9.94 4.95
N GLY A 101 20.41 9.22 4.66
CA GLY A 101 19.71 9.34 3.39
C GLY A 101 19.21 10.76 3.14
N CYS A 102 18.56 11.41 4.11
CA CYS A 102 18.10 12.80 4.00
C CYS A 102 19.26 13.81 3.88
N GLN A 103 20.38 13.55 4.55
CA GLN A 103 21.53 14.44 4.51
C GLN A 103 22.23 14.42 3.15
N HIS A 104 22.37 13.25 2.53
CA HIS A 104 23.22 13.07 1.35
C HIS A 104 22.45 13.02 0.02
N ALA A 105 21.13 12.78 0.05
CA ALA A 105 20.33 12.76 -1.16
C ALA A 105 20.29 14.14 -1.85
N ASN A 106 20.34 14.14 -3.18
CA ASN A 106 20.12 15.32 -4.00
C ASN A 106 18.65 15.78 -3.90
N LEU A 107 17.73 14.85 -3.74
CA LEU A 107 16.31 15.11 -3.59
C LEU A 107 15.67 14.04 -2.69
N ILE A 108 14.63 14.43 -1.95
CA ILE A 108 13.85 13.52 -1.11
C ILE A 108 12.44 13.44 -1.68
N THR A 109 11.90 12.23 -1.78
CA THR A 109 10.50 11.99 -2.14
C THR A 109 9.78 11.20 -1.07
N THR A 110 8.44 11.29 -1.05
CA THR A 110 7.60 10.59 -0.10
C THR A 110 6.20 10.32 -0.68
N THR A 111 5.35 9.60 0.05
CA THR A 111 4.05 9.12 -0.41
C THR A 111 2.85 9.92 0.12
N CYS A 112 3.02 10.81 1.10
CA CYS A 112 1.91 11.57 1.67
C CYS A 112 2.39 12.84 2.40
N GLY A 113 1.44 13.75 2.64
CA GLY A 113 1.68 15.05 3.29
C GLY A 113 2.23 14.91 4.71
N GLU A 114 1.69 13.98 5.49
CA GLU A 114 2.10 13.74 6.88
C GLU A 114 3.55 13.26 6.95
N LEU A 115 3.94 12.37 6.03
CA LEU A 115 5.31 11.89 5.99
C LEU A 115 6.28 13.00 5.50
N LYS A 116 5.82 13.88 4.60
CA LYS A 116 6.56 15.08 4.20
C LYS A 116 6.81 16.00 5.40
N GLN A 117 5.78 16.28 6.20
CA GLN A 117 5.90 17.07 7.43
C GLN A 117 6.85 16.40 8.43
N LYS A 118 6.76 15.08 8.59
CA LYS A 118 7.65 14.32 9.47
C LYS A 118 9.11 14.41 9.02
N ILE A 119 9.38 14.29 7.72
CA ILE A 119 10.72 14.47 7.16
C ILE A 119 11.27 15.86 7.51
N PHE A 120 10.47 16.89 7.28
CA PHE A 120 10.86 18.25 7.61
C PHE A 120 11.16 18.43 9.11
N TYR A 121 10.29 17.91 9.96
CA TYR A 121 10.48 17.98 11.43
C TYR A 121 11.77 17.29 11.91
N GLU A 122 12.08 16.11 11.36
CA GLU A 122 13.25 15.34 11.80
C GLU A 122 14.57 15.82 11.18
N THR A 123 14.54 16.47 10.01
CA THR A 123 15.76 16.72 9.23
C THR A 123 15.91 18.14 8.71
N GLY A 124 14.89 18.99 8.83
CA GLY A 124 14.85 20.33 8.21
C GLY A 124 14.78 20.31 6.67
N LYS A 125 14.65 19.13 6.05
CA LYS A 125 14.63 18.98 4.58
C LYS A 125 13.22 18.89 4.02
N ASN A 126 13.00 19.50 2.86
CA ASN A 126 11.75 19.38 2.14
C ASN A 126 11.75 18.12 1.27
N ALA A 127 10.60 17.46 1.21
CA ALA A 127 10.36 16.32 0.32
C ALA A 127 9.28 16.66 -0.71
N LEU A 128 9.37 16.05 -1.90
CA LEU A 128 8.31 16.06 -2.90
C LEU A 128 7.40 14.86 -2.71
N ILE A 129 6.12 15.04 -2.92
CA ILE A 129 5.17 13.93 -2.88
C ILE A 129 5.12 13.30 -4.27
N ILE A 130 5.34 11.98 -4.31
CA ILE A 130 5.06 11.11 -5.46
C ILE A 130 4.09 10.05 -4.94
N ASP A 131 2.89 10.05 -5.45
CA ASP A 131 1.85 9.10 -5.05
C ASP A 131 2.17 7.67 -5.49
N ASP A 132 1.47 6.69 -4.89
CA ASP A 132 1.52 5.31 -5.37
C ASP A 132 0.53 5.12 -6.53
N PRO A 133 0.92 4.40 -7.59
CA PRO A 133 0.00 4.02 -8.67
C PRO A 133 -0.88 2.84 -8.23
N TYR A 134 -1.97 2.59 -8.94
CA TYR A 134 -2.59 1.27 -8.89
C TYR A 134 -1.72 0.26 -9.64
N GLU A 135 -1.75 -0.99 -9.17
CA GLU A 135 -0.95 -2.08 -9.73
C GLU A 135 -1.78 -3.00 -10.64
N ARG A 136 -3.10 -2.98 -10.45
CA ARG A 136 -4.06 -3.84 -11.15
C ARG A 136 -4.75 -3.08 -12.27
N ASP A 137 -5.24 -3.81 -13.25
CA ASP A 137 -6.12 -3.25 -14.27
C ASP A 137 -7.41 -2.72 -13.63
N ILE A 138 -8.01 -1.73 -14.24
CA ILE A 138 -9.33 -1.24 -13.85
C ILE A 138 -10.36 -2.30 -14.25
N GLU A 139 -11.04 -2.85 -13.27
CA GLU A 139 -12.10 -3.86 -13.45
C GLU A 139 -13.47 -3.20 -13.29
N GLU A 140 -14.50 -3.78 -13.92
CA GLU A 140 -15.88 -3.31 -13.77
C GLU A 140 -16.32 -3.29 -12.30
N PRO A 141 -16.94 -2.21 -11.84
CA PRO A 141 -17.48 -2.12 -10.50
C PRO A 141 -18.51 -3.23 -10.24
N LYS A 142 -18.35 -3.95 -9.16
CA LYS A 142 -19.25 -5.01 -8.75
C LYS A 142 -19.59 -4.87 -7.28
N PHE A 143 -20.85 -4.78 -7.00
CA PHE A 143 -21.41 -4.91 -5.67
C PHE A 143 -22.75 -5.65 -5.80
N LYS A 144 -22.73 -6.91 -5.49
CA LYS A 144 -23.90 -7.79 -5.50
C LYS A 144 -23.88 -8.60 -4.21
N PRO A 145 -24.20 -8.01 -3.08
CA PRO A 145 -24.30 -8.77 -1.85
C PRO A 145 -25.31 -9.89 -2.06
N HIS A 146 -24.87 -11.11 -1.88
CA HIS A 146 -25.79 -12.25 -1.87
C HIS A 146 -26.79 -12.04 -0.75
N GLU A 147 -28.07 -12.29 -1.00
CA GLU A 147 -29.16 -12.10 -0.02
C GLU A 147 -28.90 -12.81 1.32
N LYS A 148 -27.99 -13.76 1.36
CA LYS A 148 -27.69 -14.57 2.55
C LYS A 148 -26.22 -14.61 2.98
N ASN A 149 -25.25 -14.16 2.16
CA ASN A 149 -23.83 -14.24 2.52
C ASN A 149 -23.00 -13.11 1.91
N LEU A 150 -22.27 -12.38 2.74
CA LEU A 150 -21.34 -11.34 2.35
C LEU A 150 -19.91 -11.88 2.24
N ASN A 151 -19.29 -11.74 1.09
CA ASN A 151 -17.88 -12.04 0.90
C ASN A 151 -17.03 -10.81 1.18
N ILE A 152 -16.27 -10.83 2.26
CA ILE A 152 -15.41 -9.74 2.71
C ILE A 152 -13.96 -10.13 2.48
N CYS A 153 -13.14 -9.23 1.94
CA CYS A 153 -11.71 -9.45 1.80
C CYS A 153 -10.91 -8.44 2.63
N TYR A 154 -9.94 -8.93 3.37
CA TYR A 154 -8.86 -8.15 3.96
C TYR A 154 -7.53 -8.59 3.37
N PHE A 155 -6.65 -7.65 3.03
CA PHE A 155 -5.27 -7.96 2.70
C PHE A 155 -4.30 -6.95 3.32
N GLY A 156 -3.20 -7.45 3.84
CA GLY A 156 -2.23 -6.59 4.50
C GLY A 156 -0.98 -7.32 4.95
N GLY A 157 0.09 -6.55 5.18
CA GLY A 157 1.32 -7.09 5.75
C GLY A 157 1.14 -7.54 7.20
N ARG A 158 2.03 -8.44 7.66
CA ARG A 158 2.02 -9.00 9.02
C ARG A 158 1.83 -7.95 10.12
N LYS A 159 2.59 -6.85 10.07
CA LYS A 159 2.49 -5.79 11.09
C LYS A 159 1.12 -5.12 11.09
N SER A 160 0.56 -4.86 9.90
CA SER A 160 -0.77 -4.26 9.79
C SER A 160 -1.85 -5.18 10.33
N PHE A 161 -1.74 -6.48 10.08
CA PHE A 161 -2.68 -7.48 10.58
C PHE A 161 -2.67 -7.56 12.12
N TRP A 162 -1.48 -7.62 12.75
CA TRP A 162 -1.36 -7.72 14.20
C TRP A 162 -1.77 -6.47 14.97
N LEU A 163 -1.78 -5.31 14.31
CA LEU A 163 -2.15 -4.05 14.93
C LEU A 163 -3.67 -3.80 14.91
N VAL A 164 -4.42 -4.58 14.14
CA VAL A 164 -5.89 -4.49 14.09
C VAL A 164 -6.47 -5.21 15.31
N ASP A 165 -7.43 -4.60 15.96
CA ASP A 165 -8.28 -5.25 16.95
C ASP A 165 -9.32 -6.12 16.21
N TRP A 166 -8.95 -7.37 15.97
CA TRP A 166 -9.81 -8.30 15.26
C TRP A 166 -11.02 -8.75 16.10
N GLU A 167 -10.95 -8.70 17.43
CA GLU A 167 -12.08 -9.02 18.29
C GLU A 167 -13.18 -7.96 18.10
N GLU A 168 -12.82 -6.68 18.13
CA GLU A 168 -13.75 -5.58 17.87
C GLU A 168 -14.35 -5.65 16.45
N VAL A 169 -13.51 -5.90 15.43
CA VAL A 169 -13.95 -6.02 14.03
C VAL A 169 -14.94 -7.17 13.87
N ILE A 170 -14.65 -8.34 14.43
CA ILE A 170 -15.49 -9.53 14.33
C ILE A 170 -16.79 -9.35 15.12
N ALA A 171 -16.73 -8.77 16.32
CA ALA A 171 -17.92 -8.44 17.08
C ALA A 171 -18.84 -7.48 16.30
N GLY A 172 -18.25 -6.48 15.64
CA GLY A 172 -18.98 -5.57 14.77
C GLY A 172 -19.63 -6.25 13.56
N LEU A 173 -18.92 -7.16 12.90
CA LEU A 173 -19.46 -7.97 11.80
C LEU A 173 -20.59 -8.87 12.26
N ASN A 174 -20.40 -9.62 13.34
CA ASN A 174 -21.43 -10.49 13.93
C ASN A 174 -22.70 -9.72 14.28
N TYR A 175 -22.55 -8.55 14.89
CA TYR A 175 -23.68 -7.70 15.26
C TYR A 175 -24.48 -7.23 14.04
N ILE A 176 -23.78 -6.66 13.04
CA ILE A 176 -24.51 -6.09 11.90
C ILE A 176 -25.07 -7.16 10.98
N CYS A 177 -24.31 -8.22 10.69
CA CYS A 177 -24.78 -9.32 9.85
C CYS A 177 -25.95 -10.07 10.51
N GLY A 178 -25.87 -10.30 11.82
CA GLY A 178 -26.98 -10.89 12.57
C GLY A 178 -28.27 -10.03 12.52
N ARG A 179 -28.15 -8.70 12.65
CA ARG A 179 -29.30 -7.79 12.51
C ARG A 179 -29.90 -7.75 11.11
N LEU A 180 -29.07 -7.95 10.08
CA LEU A 180 -29.53 -7.96 8.67
C LEU A 180 -29.97 -9.35 8.21
N GLY A 181 -29.83 -10.38 9.05
CA GLY A 181 -30.16 -11.77 8.70
C GLY A 181 -29.25 -12.34 7.59
N VAL A 182 -28.01 -11.86 7.50
CA VAL A 182 -27.01 -12.32 6.51
C VAL A 182 -25.84 -13.00 7.21
N GLU A 183 -25.29 -14.00 6.58
CA GLU A 183 -23.99 -14.59 6.96
C GLU A 183 -22.85 -13.78 6.33
N TYR A 184 -21.61 -14.02 6.76
CA TYR A 184 -20.44 -13.48 6.09
C TYR A 184 -19.29 -14.47 6.04
N THR A 185 -18.41 -14.28 5.05
CA THR A 185 -17.11 -14.93 4.96
C THR A 185 -16.03 -13.87 4.90
N LEU A 186 -15.11 -13.86 5.87
CA LEU A 186 -13.99 -12.93 5.93
C LEU A 186 -12.71 -13.62 5.46
N ASN A 187 -12.25 -13.29 4.26
CA ASN A 187 -11.02 -13.79 3.65
C ASN A 187 -9.84 -12.86 4.02
N CYS A 188 -8.94 -13.32 4.88
CA CYS A 188 -7.79 -12.57 5.34
C CYS A 188 -6.50 -13.03 4.65
N ILE A 189 -5.90 -12.16 3.84
CA ILE A 189 -4.65 -12.44 3.12
C ILE A 189 -3.49 -11.75 3.82
N THR A 190 -2.51 -12.51 4.31
CA THR A 190 -1.36 -11.99 5.04
C THR A 190 -0.09 -12.81 4.81
N GLN A 191 1.00 -12.50 5.49
CA GLN A 191 2.29 -13.18 5.28
C GLN A 191 2.36 -14.55 5.96
N LYS A 192 3.09 -15.49 5.33
CA LYS A 192 3.25 -16.89 5.71
C LYS A 192 3.56 -17.15 7.19
N HIS A 193 4.38 -16.32 7.83
CA HIS A 193 4.79 -16.54 9.22
C HIS A 193 3.66 -16.43 10.26
N LEU A 194 2.49 -15.93 9.86
CA LEU A 194 1.29 -15.95 10.70
C LEU A 194 0.60 -17.32 10.66
N LEU A 195 0.70 -18.01 9.54
CA LEU A 195 0.05 -19.31 9.32
C LEU A 195 0.88 -20.46 9.89
N ALA A 196 2.23 -20.32 9.98
CA ALA A 196 3.12 -21.36 10.49
C ALA A 196 3.03 -21.56 12.01
N SER A 197 2.60 -20.54 12.77
CA SER A 197 2.47 -20.61 14.22
C SER A 197 1.06 -20.93 14.72
N LYS A 198 0.07 -20.89 13.85
CA LYS A 198 -1.30 -21.30 14.14
C LYS A 198 -1.81 -22.07 12.93
N LYS A 199 -2.25 -23.31 13.11
CA LYS A 199 -3.07 -24.02 12.14
C LYS A 199 -4.07 -23.01 11.58
N ILE A 200 -4.33 -23.04 10.24
CA ILE A 200 -5.44 -22.31 9.64
C ILE A 200 -6.67 -22.69 10.45
N THR A 201 -6.97 -21.93 11.46
CA THR A 201 -8.13 -22.16 12.28
C THR A 201 -9.26 -21.47 11.56
N HIS A 202 -10.13 -22.26 10.97
CA HIS A 202 -11.48 -21.81 10.66
C HIS A 202 -12.11 -21.43 12.01
N HIS A 203 -12.00 -20.16 12.38
CA HIS A 203 -12.75 -19.67 13.53
C HIS A 203 -14.18 -19.50 13.05
N TYR A 204 -15.02 -20.46 13.41
CA TYR A 204 -16.46 -20.32 13.25
C TYR A 204 -16.96 -19.37 14.32
N TYR A 205 -17.30 -18.16 13.89
CA TYR A 205 -18.11 -17.25 14.69
C TYR A 205 -19.58 -17.46 14.34
N PRO A 206 -20.53 -17.08 15.24
CA PRO A 206 -21.97 -17.39 15.05
C PRO A 206 -22.55 -17.04 13.69
N ASN A 207 -21.98 -16.03 12.99
CA ASN A 207 -22.52 -15.51 11.73
C ASN A 207 -21.55 -15.63 10.53
N GLY A 208 -20.45 -16.35 10.64
CA GLY A 208 -19.59 -16.56 9.47
C GLY A 208 -18.16 -17.04 9.76
N PRO A 209 -17.50 -17.68 8.80
CA PRO A 209 -16.14 -18.17 8.92
C PRO A 209 -15.11 -17.08 8.61
N ILE A 210 -13.97 -17.15 9.29
CA ILE A 210 -12.75 -16.42 8.94
C ILE A 210 -11.78 -17.40 8.31
N ILE A 211 -11.33 -17.08 7.09
CA ILE A 211 -10.40 -17.92 6.34
C ILE A 211 -9.09 -17.14 6.15
N MET A 212 -7.99 -17.74 6.59
CA MET A 212 -6.66 -17.14 6.50
C MET A 212 -5.90 -17.69 5.32
N TYR A 213 -5.33 -16.81 4.49
CA TYR A 213 -4.53 -17.16 3.33
C TYR A 213 -3.11 -16.59 3.42
N GLU A 214 -2.14 -17.39 2.96
CA GLU A 214 -0.81 -16.84 2.69
C GLU A 214 -0.87 -15.90 1.47
N TRP A 215 -0.18 -14.74 1.58
CA TRP A 215 -0.14 -13.77 0.49
C TRP A 215 0.53 -14.36 -0.75
N ASP A 216 -0.20 -14.37 -1.82
CA ASP A 216 0.24 -14.61 -3.19
C ASP A 216 -0.38 -13.53 -4.09
N TYR A 217 0.34 -13.14 -5.14
CA TYR A 217 -0.07 -12.04 -6.01
C TYR A 217 -1.35 -12.34 -6.80
N LYS A 218 -1.49 -13.57 -7.31
CA LYS A 218 -2.69 -14.00 -8.05
C LYS A 218 -3.86 -14.23 -7.10
N LEU A 219 -3.61 -14.94 -6.02
CA LEU A 219 -4.62 -15.23 -5.01
C LEU A 219 -5.24 -13.95 -4.42
N GLN A 220 -4.44 -12.91 -4.16
CA GLN A 220 -4.97 -11.63 -3.70
C GLN A 220 -5.92 -11.04 -4.74
N LYS A 221 -5.54 -11.04 -6.03
CA LYS A 221 -6.43 -10.58 -7.10
C LYS A 221 -7.73 -11.35 -7.10
N ASP A 222 -7.65 -12.67 -7.09
CA ASP A 222 -8.83 -13.57 -7.18
C ASP A 222 -9.77 -13.39 -6.00
N LEU A 223 -9.26 -13.27 -4.78
CA LEU A 223 -10.09 -13.10 -3.58
C LEU A 223 -10.71 -11.70 -3.51
N VAL A 224 -9.96 -10.66 -3.87
CA VAL A 224 -10.51 -9.30 -3.96
C VAL A 224 -11.59 -9.24 -5.05
N SER A 225 -11.36 -9.81 -6.23
CA SER A 225 -12.35 -9.80 -7.33
C SER A 225 -13.63 -10.60 -7.04
N LYS A 226 -13.61 -11.51 -6.07
CA LYS A 226 -14.76 -12.30 -5.61
C LYS A 226 -15.45 -11.71 -4.38
N SER A 227 -14.87 -10.70 -3.75
CA SER A 227 -15.45 -10.08 -2.57
C SER A 227 -16.52 -9.05 -2.93
N ASP A 228 -17.49 -8.85 -2.04
CA ASP A 228 -18.47 -7.77 -2.15
C ASP A 228 -17.81 -6.44 -1.79
N PHE A 229 -16.98 -6.40 -0.74
CA PHE A 229 -16.18 -5.25 -0.39
C PHE A 229 -14.85 -5.64 0.26
N VAL A 230 -13.93 -4.69 0.26
CA VAL A 230 -12.64 -4.81 0.94
C VAL A 230 -12.71 -4.07 2.28
N LEU A 231 -12.39 -4.79 3.35
CA LEU A 231 -12.34 -4.25 4.69
C LEU A 231 -10.89 -3.92 5.06
N LEU A 232 -10.62 -2.65 5.37
CA LEU A 232 -9.30 -2.17 5.76
C LEU A 232 -9.37 -1.51 7.15
N PRO A 233 -9.57 -2.29 8.23
CA PRO A 233 -9.65 -1.73 9.57
C PRO A 233 -8.31 -1.09 9.94
N VAL A 234 -8.40 0.01 10.64
CA VAL A 234 -7.26 0.82 11.08
C VAL A 234 -7.01 0.52 12.56
N PRO A 235 -5.77 0.25 12.96
CA PRO A 235 -5.45 0.01 14.35
C PRO A 235 -5.76 1.23 15.23
N ASN A 236 -6.57 1.06 16.27
CA ASN A 236 -6.98 2.15 17.15
C ASN A 236 -5.84 2.70 18.04
N ASN A 237 -4.75 1.94 18.22
CA ASN A 237 -3.81 2.16 19.32
C ASN A 237 -2.49 2.84 18.93
N ASN A 238 -2.28 3.27 17.67
CA ASN A 238 -1.04 3.93 17.31
C ASN A 238 -1.20 4.96 16.17
N PRO A 239 -1.63 6.19 16.49
CA PRO A 239 -1.81 7.27 15.52
C PRO A 239 -0.54 7.54 14.70
N LEU A 240 0.64 7.40 15.31
CA LEU A 240 1.92 7.66 14.66
C LEU A 240 2.27 6.65 13.56
N VAL A 241 1.76 5.41 13.63
CA VAL A 241 1.99 4.40 12.59
C VAL A 241 0.96 4.53 11.47
N ILE A 242 -0.22 5.03 11.79
CA ILE A 242 -1.38 5.06 10.92
C ILE A 242 -1.31 6.25 9.97
N SER A 243 -0.98 7.42 10.47
CA SER A 243 -0.97 8.68 9.71
C SER A 243 0.04 8.70 8.54
N TYR A 244 1.07 7.84 8.58
CA TYR A 244 2.11 7.82 7.55
C TYR A 244 1.95 6.70 6.51
N LYS A 245 0.78 6.05 6.45
CA LYS A 245 0.58 4.94 5.50
C LYS A 245 0.16 5.44 4.13
N SER A 246 0.79 4.87 3.11
CA SER A 246 0.35 5.03 1.72
C SER A 246 -1.04 4.41 1.52
N PRO A 247 -1.90 5.04 0.69
CA PRO A 247 -3.24 4.54 0.39
C PRO A 247 -3.29 3.40 -0.64
N ASN A 248 -2.17 2.76 -0.96
CA ASN A 248 -2.07 1.77 -2.03
C ASN A 248 -3.12 0.66 -1.98
N ARG A 249 -3.52 0.22 -0.77
CA ARG A 249 -4.57 -0.80 -0.63
C ARG A 249 -5.94 -0.30 -1.04
N VAL A 250 -6.26 0.96 -0.73
CA VAL A 250 -7.51 1.61 -1.17
C VAL A 250 -7.51 1.74 -2.69
N ILE A 251 -6.42 2.28 -3.24
CA ILE A 251 -6.23 2.49 -4.68
C ILE A 251 -6.40 1.16 -5.44
N ASP A 252 -5.71 0.10 -5.02
CA ASP A 252 -5.80 -1.21 -5.67
C ASP A 252 -7.18 -1.86 -5.55
N SER A 253 -7.90 -1.65 -4.44
CA SER A 253 -9.25 -2.19 -4.25
C SER A 253 -10.26 -1.48 -5.16
N ILE A 254 -10.18 -0.15 -5.26
CA ILE A 254 -11.00 0.64 -6.17
C ILE A 254 -10.70 0.27 -7.63
N ALA A 255 -9.43 0.09 -8.00
CA ALA A 255 -9.05 -0.36 -9.33
C ALA A 255 -9.70 -1.70 -9.68
N GLN A 256 -9.75 -2.64 -8.75
CA GLN A 256 -10.41 -3.93 -8.93
C GLN A 256 -11.94 -3.86 -8.82
N GLY A 257 -12.53 -2.67 -8.85
CA GLY A 257 -13.99 -2.48 -8.84
C GLY A 257 -14.65 -2.84 -7.52
N ARG A 258 -13.96 -2.67 -6.38
CA ARG A 258 -14.50 -3.02 -5.06
C ARG A 258 -14.68 -1.81 -4.17
N TYR A 259 -15.80 -1.80 -3.46
CA TYR A 259 -16.04 -0.81 -2.41
C TYR A 259 -15.11 -1.08 -1.23
N VAL A 260 -14.55 -0.03 -0.67
CA VAL A 260 -13.65 -0.13 0.48
C VAL A 260 -14.36 0.39 1.72
N ILE A 261 -14.31 -0.38 2.79
CA ILE A 261 -14.77 0.06 4.12
C ILE A 261 -13.54 0.11 5.04
N THR A 262 -13.32 1.24 5.68
CA THR A 262 -12.26 1.45 6.64
C THR A 262 -12.79 2.08 7.92
N THR A 263 -12.15 1.81 9.03
CA THR A 263 -12.37 2.56 10.28
C THR A 263 -11.61 3.89 10.20
N ASN A 264 -11.83 4.80 11.14
CA ASN A 264 -11.20 6.13 11.15
C ASN A 264 -9.67 6.09 11.27
N GLY A 265 -8.99 7.17 10.86
CA GLY A 265 -7.66 7.52 11.32
C GLY A 265 -6.49 7.37 10.35
N VAL A 266 -6.71 7.05 9.08
CA VAL A 266 -5.62 7.14 8.08
C VAL A 266 -5.81 8.41 7.25
N THR A 267 -5.01 9.43 7.53
CA THR A 267 -5.11 10.74 6.85
C THR A 267 -4.98 10.64 5.34
N SER A 268 -4.10 9.75 4.85
CA SER A 268 -3.97 9.52 3.40
C SER A 268 -5.22 8.93 2.73
N TYR A 269 -6.20 8.42 3.51
CA TYR A 269 -7.47 7.95 2.98
C TYR A 269 -8.49 9.06 2.82
N GLU A 270 -8.28 10.23 3.43
CA GLU A 270 -9.20 11.37 3.35
C GLU A 270 -9.36 11.89 1.91
N GLN A 271 -8.32 11.77 1.09
CA GLN A 271 -8.37 12.15 -0.33
C GLN A 271 -9.43 11.38 -1.15
N PHE A 272 -9.88 10.21 -0.69
CA PHE A 272 -10.90 9.42 -1.38
C PHE A 272 -12.32 9.84 -1.01
N GLY A 273 -12.48 10.81 -0.11
CA GLY A 273 -13.77 11.40 0.21
C GLY A 273 -14.85 10.35 0.45
N ASP A 274 -15.93 10.45 -0.33
CA ASP A 274 -17.11 9.58 -0.25
C ASP A 274 -17.03 8.32 -1.12
N PHE A 275 -15.92 8.11 -1.81
CA PHE A 275 -15.73 6.90 -2.63
C PHE A 275 -15.54 5.64 -1.78
N ILE A 276 -15.25 5.82 -0.49
CA ILE A 276 -15.06 4.74 0.49
C ILE A 276 -15.90 4.97 1.73
N GLY A 277 -16.31 3.89 2.40
CA GLY A 277 -16.93 3.94 3.72
C GLY A 277 -15.89 4.18 4.80
N LYS A 278 -16.07 5.27 5.60
CA LYS A 278 -15.16 5.62 6.71
C LYS A 278 -15.90 5.61 8.04
N GLY A 279 -15.20 5.25 9.12
CA GLY A 279 -15.73 5.32 10.47
C GLY A 279 -16.43 4.05 10.93
N SER A 280 -17.70 4.14 11.30
CA SER A 280 -18.44 3.00 11.85
C SER A 280 -18.59 1.87 10.82
N LEU A 281 -17.98 0.72 11.10
CA LEU A 281 -18.10 -0.49 10.31
C LEU A 281 -19.58 -0.86 10.07
N GLN A 282 -20.38 -0.89 11.15
CA GLN A 282 -21.77 -1.30 11.12
C GLN A 282 -22.62 -0.37 10.25
N LYS A 283 -22.43 0.95 10.37
CA LYS A 283 -23.17 1.94 9.56
C LYS A 283 -22.81 1.81 8.08
N ASN A 284 -21.55 1.64 7.75
CA ASN A 284 -21.09 1.52 6.36
C ASN A 284 -21.56 0.22 5.71
N ILE A 285 -21.54 -0.92 6.40
CA ILE A 285 -22.06 -2.19 5.88
C ILE A 285 -23.56 -2.10 5.65
N LYS A 286 -24.31 -1.62 6.65
CA LYS A 286 -25.76 -1.44 6.52
C LYS A 286 -26.10 -0.55 5.32
N TRP A 287 -25.47 0.63 5.23
CA TRP A 287 -25.70 1.55 4.13
C TRP A 287 -25.38 0.92 2.76
N ALA A 288 -24.26 0.20 2.65
CA ALA A 288 -23.86 -0.42 1.40
C ALA A 288 -24.87 -1.48 0.93
N ILE A 289 -25.40 -2.30 1.85
CA ILE A 289 -26.40 -3.33 1.53
C ILE A 289 -27.73 -2.68 1.11
N GLU A 290 -28.13 -1.61 1.78
CA GLU A 290 -29.37 -0.88 1.50
C GLU A 290 -29.30 -0.03 0.21
N ASN A 291 -28.08 0.32 -0.25
CA ASN A 291 -27.86 1.25 -1.38
C ASN A 291 -26.89 0.69 -2.45
N PRO A 292 -27.14 -0.50 -3.02
CA PRO A 292 -26.17 -1.16 -3.91
C PRO A 292 -25.86 -0.37 -5.19
N LYS A 293 -26.83 0.40 -5.71
CA LYS A 293 -26.62 1.25 -6.89
C LYS A 293 -25.66 2.40 -6.59
N ASP A 294 -25.81 3.03 -5.42
CA ASP A 294 -24.94 4.13 -5.00
C ASP A 294 -23.52 3.63 -4.72
N VAL A 295 -23.37 2.41 -4.18
CA VAL A 295 -22.06 1.77 -4.02
C VAL A 295 -21.36 1.63 -5.38
N ILE A 296 -22.07 1.15 -6.41
CA ILE A 296 -21.51 1.06 -7.78
C ILE A 296 -21.12 2.45 -8.31
N SER A 297 -21.94 3.48 -8.09
CA SER A 297 -21.60 4.86 -8.49
C SER A 297 -20.33 5.35 -7.80
N LYS A 298 -20.24 5.17 -6.48
CA LYS A 298 -19.06 5.55 -5.70
C LYS A 298 -17.78 4.83 -6.15
N ILE A 299 -17.86 3.55 -6.51
CA ILE A 299 -16.72 2.82 -7.08
C ILE A 299 -16.30 3.45 -8.41
N LYS A 300 -17.25 3.76 -9.31
CA LYS A 300 -16.94 4.41 -10.60
C LYS A 300 -16.29 5.78 -10.43
N GLU A 301 -16.82 6.60 -9.54
CA GLU A 301 -16.26 7.91 -9.21
C GLU A 301 -14.83 7.77 -8.65
N GLY A 302 -14.63 6.81 -7.74
CA GLY A 302 -13.32 6.45 -7.21
C GLY A 302 -12.35 5.98 -8.30
N GLN A 303 -12.83 5.17 -9.27
CA GLN A 303 -12.03 4.74 -10.42
C GLN A 303 -11.62 5.91 -11.31
N ASN A 304 -12.52 6.84 -11.59
CA ASN A 304 -12.19 8.06 -12.33
C ASN A 304 -11.12 8.90 -11.60
N TYR A 305 -11.25 9.01 -10.28
CA TYR A 305 -10.28 9.71 -9.46
C TYR A 305 -8.89 9.05 -9.53
N ILE A 306 -8.78 7.72 -9.30
CA ILE A 306 -7.50 7.04 -9.33
C ILE A 306 -6.89 6.97 -10.74
N GLN A 307 -7.68 6.91 -11.79
CA GLN A 307 -7.18 7.01 -13.17
C GLN A 307 -6.54 8.37 -13.43
N LYS A 308 -7.14 9.45 -12.93
CA LYS A 308 -6.64 10.80 -13.10
C LYS A 308 -5.37 11.09 -12.31
N TYR A 309 -5.26 10.59 -11.08
CA TYR A 309 -4.18 10.97 -10.15
C TYR A 309 -3.20 9.85 -9.80
N HIS A 310 -3.60 8.60 -9.92
CA HIS A 310 -2.84 7.42 -9.51
C HIS A 310 -2.60 6.42 -10.65
N SER A 311 -2.84 6.81 -11.91
CA SER A 311 -2.51 5.90 -13.01
C SER A 311 -0.99 5.71 -13.10
N PRO A 312 -0.53 4.49 -13.47
CA PRO A 312 0.90 4.24 -13.65
C PRO A 312 1.60 5.23 -14.56
N GLN A 313 0.90 5.71 -15.60
CA GLN A 313 1.38 6.73 -16.53
C GLN A 313 1.59 8.10 -15.86
N VAL A 314 0.64 8.52 -15.01
CA VAL A 314 0.76 9.79 -14.26
C VAL A 314 1.93 9.72 -13.30
N ILE A 315 2.05 8.62 -12.55
CA ILE A 315 3.15 8.44 -11.61
C ILE A 315 4.50 8.32 -12.31
N ALA A 316 4.57 7.64 -13.46
CA ALA A 316 5.78 7.61 -14.27
C ALA A 316 6.21 9.01 -14.75
N LYS A 317 5.26 9.86 -15.18
CA LYS A 317 5.54 11.27 -15.52
C LYS A 317 6.07 12.06 -14.34
N GLN A 318 5.52 11.85 -13.13
CA GLN A 318 6.02 12.49 -11.91
C GLN A 318 7.48 12.09 -11.65
N TRP A 319 7.84 10.80 -11.73
CA TRP A 319 9.22 10.34 -11.60
C TRP A 319 10.13 10.93 -12.66
N MET A 320 9.71 10.91 -13.94
CA MET A 320 10.50 11.47 -15.03
C MET A 320 10.78 12.97 -14.89
N SER A 321 9.83 13.73 -14.33
CA SER A 321 9.98 15.17 -14.08
C SER A 321 11.08 15.51 -13.09
N LEU A 322 11.51 14.54 -12.26
CA LEU A 322 12.57 14.76 -11.27
C LEU A 322 13.96 14.87 -11.91
N ARG A 323 14.17 14.42 -13.18
CA ARG A 323 15.46 14.56 -13.86
C ARG A 323 15.98 16.00 -13.88
N ASN A 324 15.07 16.95 -14.00
CA ASN A 324 15.41 18.38 -14.09
C ASN A 324 15.55 19.04 -12.71
N LYS A 325 15.32 18.31 -11.63
CA LYS A 325 15.38 18.80 -10.24
C LYS A 325 16.57 18.27 -9.45
N VAL A 326 17.29 17.32 -10.02
CA VAL A 326 18.47 16.64 -9.48
C VAL A 326 19.76 17.01 -10.33
#